data_8eb8fc29bffe756e2e85c757e55dd315
#
_entry.id   8eb8fc29bffe756e2e85c757e55dd315
#
_cell.length_a   1.000
_cell.length_b   1.000
_cell.length_c   1.000
_cell.angle_alpha   90.00
_cell.angle_beta   90.00
_cell.angle_gamma   90.00
#
_symmetry.space_group_name_H-M   'P 1'
#
loop_
_entity.id
_entity.type
_entity.pdbx_description
1 polymer ?
#
loop_
_entity_poly.entity_id
_entity_poly.type
_entity_poly.pdbx_seq_one_letter_code
_entity_poly.pdbx_strand_id
1 'polypeptide(L)'
;MPTLSIVKGIKVYINWDDHLPPHFHAMFAGHDVSIDIETMEPKGDFPKRQLRIILGWAECHRDELLDNWNLIAANEMHYEISPEL
;
A
#
# COMPACT_ATOMS: atom_id res chain seq x y z
N MET A 1 -6.90 9.51 -5.75
CA MET A 1 -5.97 8.44 -5.33
C MET A 1 -6.72 7.16 -5.06
N PRO A 2 -6.39 6.11 -5.79
CA PRO A 2 -7.10 4.83 -5.62
C PRO A 2 -6.82 4.20 -4.25
N THR A 3 -7.88 4.03 -3.49
CA THR A 3 -7.80 3.33 -2.20
C THR A 3 -7.97 1.84 -2.45
N LEU A 4 -7.01 1.04 -1.99
CA LEU A 4 -7.00 -0.39 -2.22
C LEU A 4 -7.58 -1.18 -1.04
N SER A 5 -7.40 -0.67 0.17
CA SER A 5 -7.90 -1.35 1.36
C SER A 5 -7.87 -0.43 2.56
N ILE A 6 -8.60 -0.79 3.60
CA ILE A 6 -8.49 -0.16 4.91
C ILE A 6 -8.25 -1.28 5.91
N VAL A 7 -7.02 -1.35 6.41
CA VAL A 7 -6.54 -2.45 7.24
C VAL A 7 -6.40 -1.95 8.67
N LYS A 8 -7.31 -2.38 9.54
CA LYS A 8 -7.33 -1.96 10.96
C LYS A 8 -7.18 -0.44 11.10
N GLY A 9 -7.95 0.30 10.30
CA GLY A 9 -7.93 1.76 10.30
C GLY A 9 -6.80 2.39 9.49
N ILE A 10 -5.93 1.59 8.90
CA ILE A 10 -4.83 2.08 8.06
C ILE A 10 -5.29 2.10 6.61
N LYS A 11 -5.28 3.27 5.99
CA LYS A 11 -5.68 3.41 4.59
C LYS A 11 -4.52 3.06 3.68
N VAL A 12 -4.74 2.13 2.76
CA VAL A 12 -3.75 1.71 1.75
C VAL A 12 -4.15 2.26 0.39
N TYR A 13 -3.23 2.95 -0.26
CA TYR A 13 -3.53 3.56 -1.56
C TYR A 13 -2.29 3.67 -2.44
N ILE A 14 -2.52 3.88 -3.74
CA ILE A 14 -1.49 4.17 -4.74
C ILE A 14 -1.95 5.43 -5.46
N ASN A 15 -1.03 6.35 -5.76
CA ASN A 15 -1.36 7.54 -6.54
C ASN A 15 -1.28 7.25 -8.04
N TRP A 16 -2.10 7.95 -8.83
CA TRP A 16 -2.17 7.73 -10.27
C TRP A 16 -0.85 7.99 -11.00
N ASP A 17 -0.06 8.91 -10.47
CA ASP A 17 1.18 9.36 -11.10
C ASP A 17 2.43 8.96 -10.32
N ASP A 18 2.33 7.91 -9.50
CA ASP A 18 3.48 7.41 -8.74
C ASP A 18 4.55 6.88 -9.69
N HIS A 19 5.81 7.06 -9.29
CA HIS A 19 6.98 6.65 -10.07
C HIS A 19 7.55 5.33 -9.56
N LEU A 20 8.24 4.60 -10.45
CA LEU A 20 8.99 3.41 -10.05
C LEU A 20 10.05 3.75 -9.01
N PRO A 21 10.37 2.80 -8.10
CA PRO A 21 9.92 1.40 -8.09
C PRO A 21 8.48 1.25 -7.60
N PRO A 22 7.86 0.07 -7.84
CA PRO A 22 6.48 -0.16 -7.38
C PRO A 22 6.38 0.00 -5.87
N HIS A 23 5.43 0.83 -5.43
CA HIS A 23 5.23 1.10 -4.01
C HIS A 23 3.77 1.44 -3.74
N PHE A 24 3.38 1.31 -2.48
CA PHE A 24 2.07 1.77 -2.02
C PHE A 24 2.25 2.71 -0.84
N HIS A 25 1.20 3.44 -0.54
CA HIS A 25 1.17 4.38 0.59
C HIS A 25 0.23 3.85 1.67
N ALA A 26 0.59 4.11 2.92
CA ALA A 26 -0.27 3.84 4.05
C ALA A 26 -0.44 5.11 4.87
N MET A 27 -1.67 5.37 5.32
CA MET A 27 -1.99 6.57 6.10
C MET A 27 -2.73 6.18 7.37
N PHE A 28 -2.29 6.73 8.50
CA PHE A 28 -2.91 6.49 9.78
C PHE A 28 -2.67 7.66 10.72
N ALA A 29 -3.73 8.21 11.31
CA ALA A 29 -3.64 9.28 12.32
C ALA A 29 -2.75 10.44 11.88
N GLY A 30 -2.85 10.85 10.62
CA GLY A 30 -2.07 11.97 10.08
C GLY A 30 -0.66 11.61 9.65
N HIS A 31 -0.24 10.36 9.85
CA HIS A 31 1.06 9.88 9.38
C HIS A 31 0.91 9.21 8.03
N ASP A 32 1.93 9.34 7.18
CA ASP A 32 1.96 8.74 5.85
C ASP A 32 3.31 8.09 5.63
N VAL A 33 3.29 6.87 5.08
CA VAL A 33 4.51 6.14 4.79
C VAL A 33 4.40 5.53 3.40
N SER A 34 5.51 5.50 2.67
CA SER A 34 5.63 4.83 1.38
C SER A 34 6.36 3.51 1.59
N ILE A 35 5.84 2.43 1.03
CA ILE A 35 6.40 1.10 1.23
C ILE A 35 6.67 0.45 -0.13
N ASP A 36 7.92 0.05 -0.36
CA ASP A 36 8.31 -0.65 -1.57
C ASP A 36 7.64 -2.02 -1.62
N ILE A 37 6.96 -2.34 -2.72
CA ILE A 37 6.22 -3.60 -2.82
C ILE A 37 7.15 -4.80 -2.91
N GLU A 38 8.33 -4.63 -3.50
CA GLU A 38 9.27 -5.74 -3.69
C GLU A 38 10.11 -6.01 -2.45
N THR A 39 10.61 -4.97 -1.80
CA THR A 39 11.48 -5.10 -0.63
C THR A 39 10.76 -4.97 0.70
N MET A 40 9.55 -4.41 0.70
CA MET A 40 8.79 -4.07 1.91
C MET A 40 9.49 -3.01 2.77
N GLU A 41 10.35 -2.20 2.17
CA GLU A 41 11.09 -1.18 2.88
C GLU A 41 10.25 0.08 3.01
N PRO A 42 10.03 0.56 4.25
CA PRO A 42 9.23 1.77 4.48
C PRO A 42 10.07 3.03 4.37
N LYS A 43 9.45 4.10 3.88
CA LYS A 43 10.02 5.45 3.87
C LYS A 43 9.00 6.42 4.43
N GLY A 44 9.36 7.08 5.52
CA GLY A 44 8.50 8.02 6.20
C GLY A 44 8.33 7.67 7.66
N ASP A 45 7.61 8.53 8.38
CA ASP A 45 7.40 8.37 9.81
C ASP A 45 6.01 7.80 10.06
N PHE A 46 5.96 6.68 10.79
CA PHE A 46 4.71 5.96 11.03
C PHE A 46 4.74 5.30 12.39
N PRO A 47 3.61 5.23 13.13
CA PRO A 47 3.60 4.55 14.43
C PRO A 47 4.05 3.10 14.28
N LYS A 48 4.95 2.66 15.15
CA LYS A 48 5.61 1.35 15.03
C LYS A 48 4.63 0.19 15.01
N ARG A 49 3.61 0.24 15.85
CA ARG A 49 2.61 -0.84 15.89
C ARG A 49 1.87 -0.96 14.56
N GLN A 50 1.40 0.17 14.03
CA GLN A 50 0.66 0.19 12.78
C GLN A 50 1.57 -0.16 11.61
N LEU A 51 2.84 0.22 11.67
CA LEU A 51 3.80 -0.17 10.64
C LEU A 51 3.96 -1.69 10.59
N ARG A 52 4.09 -2.35 11.74
CA ARG A 52 4.17 -3.81 11.78
C ARG A 52 2.92 -4.47 11.22
N ILE A 53 1.75 -3.92 11.55
CA ILE A 53 0.48 -4.45 11.03
C ILE A 53 0.42 -4.36 9.52
N ILE A 54 0.76 -3.20 8.97
CA ILE A 54 0.64 -3.00 7.53
C ILE A 54 1.70 -3.76 6.74
N LEU A 55 2.91 -3.90 7.29
CA LEU A 55 3.95 -4.70 6.65
C LEU A 55 3.56 -6.18 6.61
N GLY A 56 2.99 -6.71 7.70
CA GLY A 56 2.51 -8.09 7.74
C GLY A 56 1.38 -8.34 6.75
N TRP A 57 0.43 -7.42 6.68
CA TRP A 57 -0.65 -7.49 5.72
C TRP A 57 -0.12 -7.44 4.28
N ALA A 58 0.82 -6.55 4.02
CA ALA A 58 1.37 -6.35 2.67
C ALA A 58 2.13 -7.60 2.20
N GLU A 59 2.85 -8.28 3.10
CA GLU A 59 3.51 -9.53 2.74
C GLU A 59 2.52 -10.57 2.26
N CYS A 60 1.36 -10.66 2.91
CA CYS A 60 0.32 -11.61 2.53
C CYS A 60 -0.36 -11.24 1.21
N HIS A 61 -0.32 -9.98 0.82
CA HIS A 61 -1.02 -9.48 -0.36
C HIS A 61 -0.08 -8.86 -1.40
N ARG A 62 1.18 -9.29 -1.38
CA ARG A 62 2.20 -8.74 -2.28
C ARG A 62 1.81 -8.82 -3.75
N ASP A 63 1.31 -9.97 -4.18
CA ASP A 63 0.92 -10.17 -5.57
C ASP A 63 -0.23 -9.26 -5.98
N GLU A 64 -1.19 -9.09 -5.11
CA GLU A 64 -2.33 -8.20 -5.38
C GLU A 64 -1.91 -6.73 -5.41
N LEU A 65 -0.97 -6.35 -4.55
CA LEU A 65 -0.43 -4.99 -4.55
C LEU A 65 0.32 -4.70 -5.85
N LEU A 66 1.15 -5.63 -6.28
CA LEU A 66 1.91 -5.47 -7.52
C LEU A 66 0.98 -5.45 -8.73
N ASP A 67 -0.05 -6.29 -8.74
CA ASP A 67 -1.04 -6.32 -9.80
C ASP A 67 -1.76 -4.97 -9.90
N ASN A 68 -2.19 -4.42 -8.78
CA ASN A 68 -2.83 -3.10 -8.75
C ASN A 68 -1.88 -1.99 -9.19
N TRP A 69 -0.60 -2.07 -8.80
CA TRP A 69 0.39 -1.12 -9.27
C TRP A 69 0.45 -1.12 -10.81
N ASN A 70 0.51 -2.30 -11.41
CA ASN A 70 0.58 -2.42 -12.86
C ASN A 70 -0.69 -1.93 -13.55
N LEU A 71 -1.85 -2.22 -12.98
CA LEU A 71 -3.12 -1.75 -13.53
C LEU A 71 -3.20 -0.22 -13.49
N ILE A 72 -2.85 0.38 -12.38
CA ILE A 72 -2.87 1.83 -12.23
C ILE A 72 -1.85 2.50 -13.15
N ALA A 73 -0.65 1.91 -13.28
CA ALA A 73 0.38 2.43 -14.17
C ALA A 73 -0.07 2.38 -15.63
N ALA A 74 -0.87 1.39 -15.99
CA ALA A 74 -1.42 1.24 -17.34
C ALA A 74 -2.73 2.01 -17.53
N ASN A 75 -3.16 2.78 -16.53
CA ASN A 75 -4.41 3.53 -16.53
C ASN A 75 -5.62 2.60 -16.69
N GLU A 76 -5.54 1.41 -16.10
CA GLU A 76 -6.60 0.42 -16.11
C GLU A 76 -7.30 0.36 -14.75
N MET A 77 -8.43 -0.37 -14.67
CA MET A 77 -9.23 -0.43 -13.47
C MET A 77 -8.52 -1.23 -12.37
N HIS A 78 -8.25 -0.59 -11.24
CA HIS A 78 -7.74 -1.25 -10.06
C HIS A 78 -8.86 -1.98 -9.32
N TYR A 79 -8.50 -2.84 -8.35
CA TYR A 79 -9.49 -3.56 -7.55
C TYR A 79 -9.11 -3.52 -6.07
N GLU A 80 -10.11 -3.67 -5.23
CA GLU A 80 -9.92 -3.68 -3.79
C GLU A 80 -9.27 -4.98 -3.32
N ILE A 81 -8.42 -4.85 -2.28
CA ILE A 81 -7.74 -5.98 -1.67
C ILE A 81 -8.38 -6.22 -0.31
N SER A 82 -8.57 -7.49 0.05
CA SER A 82 -9.12 -7.85 1.36
C SER A 82 -8.27 -7.26 2.48
N PRO A 83 -8.90 -6.66 3.52
CA PRO A 83 -8.16 -6.14 4.66
C PRO A 83 -7.68 -7.22 5.63
N GLU A 84 -7.97 -8.47 5.35
CA GLU A 84 -7.62 -9.57 6.23
C GLU A 84 -6.18 -10.03 6.02
N LEU A 85 -5.57 -10.46 7.12
CA LEU A 85 -4.20 -10.94 7.10
C LEU A 85 -4.09 -12.37 6.57
#